data_07be086417618e1d35a83bfafa77b455
#
_entry.id   07be086417618e1d35a83bfafa77b455
#
_cell.length_a   1.000
_cell.length_b   1.000
_cell.length_c   1.000
_cell.angle_alpha   90.00
_cell.angle_beta   90.00
_cell.angle_gamma   90.00
#
_symmetry.space_group_name_H-M   'P 1'
#
loop_
_entity.id
_entity.type
_entity.pdbx_description
1 polymer ?
#
loop_
_entity_poly.entity_id
_entity_poly.type
_entity_poly.pdbx_seq_one_letter_code
_entity_poly.pdbx_strand_id
1 'polypeptide(L)'
;MKRIMSILILLVSVVTYTSCEKYEDGRPPKDVRSEFDKMYPDAFDVEWEWDGTYWEVDFETGSRPDGVEKEAWYDRSGKWIRTATDQLLSSVPQNIITYLAMDPNYGKASIVGEQVKYIETPSGNFYRFELSVAGHRTEVDVNVNGVVTVVK
;
A
#
# COMPACT_ATOMS: atom_id res chain seq x y z
N MET A 1 -21.86 72.98 2.06
CA MET A 1 -22.17 71.80 2.83
C MET A 1 -21.97 70.60 1.91
N LYS A 2 -20.82 69.97 1.99
CA LYS A 2 -20.46 68.79 1.14
C LYS A 2 -20.75 67.54 1.94
N ARG A 3 -21.69 66.71 1.46
CA ARG A 3 -22.01 65.43 2.05
C ARG A 3 -20.99 64.42 1.52
N ILE A 4 -20.13 63.92 2.39
CA ILE A 4 -19.21 62.83 2.11
C ILE A 4 -19.98 61.54 2.34
N MET A 5 -20.25 60.83 1.25
CA MET A 5 -20.90 59.51 1.28
C MET A 5 -19.81 58.44 1.42
N SER A 6 -19.64 57.93 2.63
CA SER A 6 -18.70 56.83 2.91
C SER A 6 -19.26 55.55 2.36
N ILE A 7 -18.64 55.01 1.31
CA ILE A 7 -18.92 53.70 0.78
C ILE A 7 -18.16 52.67 1.65
N LEU A 8 -18.89 51.93 2.43
CA LEU A 8 -18.37 50.80 3.20
C LEU A 8 -18.21 49.60 2.25
N ILE A 9 -16.98 49.38 1.80
CA ILE A 9 -16.67 48.17 1.02
C ILE A 9 -16.57 47.00 1.98
N LEU A 10 -17.60 46.15 1.95
CA LEU A 10 -17.63 44.87 2.67
C LEU A 10 -16.71 43.88 1.94
N LEU A 11 -15.50 43.72 2.44
CA LEU A 11 -14.58 42.66 1.96
C LEU A 11 -15.12 41.31 2.43
N VAL A 12 -15.84 40.62 1.58
CA VAL A 12 -16.18 39.22 1.77
C VAL A 12 -14.93 38.40 1.53
N SER A 13 -14.27 38.02 2.62
CA SER A 13 -13.18 37.05 2.58
C SER A 13 -13.77 35.70 2.24
N VAL A 14 -13.68 35.30 0.98
CA VAL A 14 -13.95 33.91 0.57
C VAL A 14 -12.82 33.06 1.15
N VAL A 15 -13.09 32.45 2.31
CA VAL A 15 -12.23 31.41 2.84
C VAL A 15 -12.44 30.19 1.92
N THR A 16 -11.56 30.05 0.94
CA THR A 16 -11.45 28.80 0.19
C THR A 16 -10.90 27.76 1.19
N TYR A 17 -11.76 26.90 1.68
CA TYR A 17 -11.33 25.66 2.30
C TYR A 17 -10.64 24.86 1.19
N THR A 18 -9.32 24.92 1.14
CA THR A 18 -8.55 23.92 0.44
C THR A 18 -8.78 22.64 1.23
N SER A 19 -9.64 21.77 0.72
CA SER A 19 -9.67 20.38 1.18
C SER A 19 -8.23 19.88 1.04
N CYS A 20 -7.62 19.42 2.13
CA CYS A 20 -6.37 18.69 2.06
C CYS A 20 -6.54 17.64 0.97
N GLU A 21 -5.80 17.77 -0.11
CA GLU A 21 -5.80 16.76 -1.15
C GLU A 21 -5.31 15.47 -0.48
N LYS A 22 -6.08 14.40 -0.60
CA LYS A 22 -5.77 13.07 -0.05
C LYS A 22 -4.44 12.54 -0.60
N TYR A 23 -3.96 13.10 -1.70
CA TYR A 23 -2.82 12.66 -2.47
C TYR A 23 -1.71 13.71 -2.42
N GLU A 24 -0.56 13.36 -1.84
CA GLU A 24 0.55 14.29 -1.66
C GLU A 24 1.50 14.30 -2.85
N ASP A 25 1.84 13.13 -3.43
CA ASP A 25 2.78 12.98 -4.54
C ASP A 25 2.17 12.28 -5.75
N GLY A 26 2.63 12.68 -6.95
CA GLY A 26 2.16 12.16 -8.21
C GLY A 26 0.65 12.34 -8.39
N ARG A 27 0.17 12.49 -9.61
CA ARG A 27 -1.29 12.52 -9.86
C ARG A 27 -1.63 11.46 -10.88
N PRO A 28 -1.96 10.24 -10.42
CA PRO A 28 -2.39 9.20 -11.33
C PRO A 28 -3.67 9.60 -12.07
N PRO A 29 -3.95 9.01 -13.24
CA PRO A 29 -5.18 9.21 -13.98
C PRO A 29 -6.42 9.02 -13.12
N LYS A 30 -7.51 9.70 -13.48
CA LYS A 30 -8.77 9.65 -12.73
C LYS A 30 -9.27 8.21 -12.51
N ASP A 31 -9.11 7.36 -13.51
CA ASP A 31 -9.60 5.98 -13.45
C ASP A 31 -8.82 5.15 -12.42
N VAL A 32 -7.50 5.35 -12.34
CA VAL A 32 -6.64 4.74 -11.32
C VAL A 32 -7.07 5.18 -9.92
N ARG A 33 -7.22 6.49 -9.70
CA ARG A 33 -7.66 7.04 -8.40
C ARG A 33 -9.05 6.55 -8.02
N SER A 34 -9.97 6.53 -8.98
CA SER A 34 -11.35 6.09 -8.73
C SER A 34 -11.41 4.62 -8.31
N GLU A 35 -10.55 3.78 -8.88
CA GLU A 35 -10.50 2.37 -8.49
C GLU A 35 -9.88 2.19 -7.11
N PHE A 36 -8.81 2.91 -6.80
CA PHE A 36 -8.22 2.96 -5.48
C PHE A 36 -9.23 3.42 -4.41
N ASP A 37 -9.94 4.53 -4.66
CA ASP A 37 -10.91 5.07 -3.71
C ASP A 37 -12.09 4.12 -3.43
N LYS A 38 -12.47 3.29 -4.41
CA LYS A 38 -13.49 2.24 -4.22
C LYS A 38 -12.98 1.10 -3.36
N MET A 39 -11.71 0.69 -3.55
CA MET A 39 -11.12 -0.41 -2.78
C MET A 39 -10.76 0.01 -1.36
N TYR A 40 -10.30 1.23 -1.19
CA TYR A 40 -9.78 1.76 0.08
C TYR A 40 -10.40 3.13 0.42
N PRO A 41 -11.70 3.20 0.70
CA PRO A 41 -12.40 4.46 0.95
C PRO A 41 -11.88 5.20 2.19
N ASP A 42 -11.36 4.45 3.18
CA ASP A 42 -10.85 4.98 4.45
C ASP A 42 -9.33 5.10 4.48
N ALA A 43 -8.67 4.99 3.32
CA ALA A 43 -7.22 5.17 3.22
C ALA A 43 -6.81 6.59 3.59
N PHE A 44 -5.66 6.73 4.25
CA PHE A 44 -5.05 8.00 4.61
C PHE A 44 -3.53 7.93 4.38
N ASP A 45 -2.85 9.09 4.45
CA ASP A 45 -1.43 9.26 4.17
C ASP A 45 -1.03 8.58 2.85
N VAL A 46 -1.74 9.02 1.76
CA VAL A 46 -1.70 8.39 0.44
C VAL A 46 -0.65 9.06 -0.43
N GLU A 47 0.38 8.34 -0.80
CA GLU A 47 1.46 8.77 -1.68
C GLU A 47 1.47 7.95 -2.96
N TRP A 48 1.64 8.62 -4.12
CA TRP A 48 1.61 7.97 -5.42
C TRP A 48 2.93 8.10 -6.13
N GLU A 49 3.40 7.01 -6.73
CA GLU A 49 4.57 6.99 -7.59
C GLU A 49 4.27 6.24 -8.90
N TRP A 50 4.94 6.66 -9.97
CA TRP A 50 4.95 5.96 -11.25
C TRP A 50 6.29 5.26 -11.43
N ASP A 51 6.33 3.92 -11.36
CA ASP A 51 7.54 3.10 -11.52
C ASP A 51 7.99 2.89 -12.97
N GLY A 52 7.28 3.49 -13.95
CA GLY A 52 7.50 3.31 -15.40
C GLY A 52 6.58 2.25 -16.01
N THR A 53 5.97 1.38 -15.20
CA THR A 53 5.06 0.31 -15.64
C THR A 53 3.71 0.39 -14.96
N TYR A 54 3.71 0.61 -13.64
CA TYR A 54 2.53 0.65 -12.78
C TYR A 54 2.46 1.96 -11.99
N TRP A 55 1.27 2.33 -11.60
CA TRP A 55 1.04 3.27 -10.52
C TRP A 55 1.13 2.52 -9.21
N GLU A 56 2.08 2.88 -8.40
CA GLU A 56 2.26 2.42 -7.02
C GLU A 56 1.66 3.45 -6.07
N VAL A 57 0.98 2.99 -5.03
CA VAL A 57 0.42 3.83 -3.99
C VAL A 57 0.76 3.24 -2.63
N ASP A 58 1.43 4.06 -1.82
CA ASP A 58 1.65 3.81 -0.41
C ASP A 58 0.54 4.50 0.40
N PHE A 59 -0.02 3.81 1.35
CA PHE A 59 -1.13 4.33 2.15
C PHE A 59 -1.31 3.54 3.45
N GLU A 60 -2.05 4.14 4.38
CA GLU A 60 -2.45 3.49 5.61
C GLU A 60 -3.96 3.25 5.65
N THR A 61 -4.37 2.20 6.37
CA THR A 61 -5.77 1.90 6.68
C THR A 61 -5.94 1.63 8.17
N GLY A 62 -7.16 1.83 8.70
CA GLY A 62 -7.45 1.59 10.12
C GLY A 62 -7.57 2.88 10.92
N SER A 63 -7.08 2.88 12.16
CA SER A 63 -7.23 4.02 13.07
C SER A 63 -5.96 4.82 13.18
N ARG A 64 -6.04 6.14 12.96
CA ARG A 64 -4.91 7.05 13.23
C ARG A 64 -4.59 7.09 14.73
N PRO A 65 -3.32 7.23 15.16
CA PRO A 65 -2.12 7.35 14.30
C PRO A 65 -1.51 6.02 13.88
N ASP A 66 -2.00 4.90 14.40
CA ASP A 66 -1.38 3.58 14.23
C ASP A 66 -2.09 2.79 13.11
N GLY A 67 -2.00 3.28 11.89
CA GLY A 67 -2.53 2.61 10.70
C GLY A 67 -1.74 1.34 10.33
N VAL A 68 -2.33 0.54 9.46
CA VAL A 68 -1.65 -0.59 8.82
C VAL A 68 -1.13 -0.13 7.48
N GLU A 69 0.19 -0.17 7.31
CA GLU A 69 0.87 0.19 6.07
C GLU A 69 0.54 -0.80 4.95
N LYS A 70 0.25 -0.25 3.78
CA LYS A 70 -0.07 -0.99 2.57
C LYS A 70 0.53 -0.32 1.35
N GLU A 71 0.88 -1.15 0.37
CA GLU A 71 1.29 -0.74 -0.96
C GLU A 71 0.34 -1.39 -1.97
N ALA A 72 -0.17 -0.63 -2.95
CA ALA A 72 -1.00 -1.21 -4.01
C ALA A 72 -0.52 -0.77 -5.39
N TRP A 73 -0.66 -1.66 -6.38
CA TRP A 73 -0.22 -1.42 -7.76
C TRP A 73 -1.40 -1.49 -8.72
N TYR A 74 -1.43 -0.52 -9.62
CA TYR A 74 -2.44 -0.41 -10.68
C TYR A 74 -1.77 -0.23 -12.03
N ASP A 75 -2.31 -0.83 -13.07
CA ASP A 75 -1.86 -0.52 -14.43
C ASP A 75 -2.38 0.86 -14.89
N ARG A 76 -1.98 1.28 -16.10
CA ARG A 76 -2.37 2.57 -16.67
C ARG A 76 -3.88 2.74 -16.89
N SER A 77 -4.61 1.64 -16.96
CA SER A 77 -6.07 1.64 -17.14
C SER A 77 -6.86 1.71 -15.84
N GLY A 78 -6.16 1.66 -14.69
CA GLY A 78 -6.77 1.59 -13.38
C GLY A 78 -7.08 0.18 -12.90
N LYS A 79 -6.65 -0.85 -13.65
CA LYS A 79 -6.82 -2.23 -13.20
C LYS A 79 -5.88 -2.51 -12.04
N TRP A 80 -6.45 -2.94 -10.91
CA TRP A 80 -5.69 -3.41 -9.76
C TRP A 80 -4.86 -4.66 -10.10
N ILE A 81 -3.59 -4.64 -9.70
CA ILE A 81 -2.63 -5.72 -9.95
C ILE A 81 -2.36 -6.50 -8.68
N ARG A 82 -2.06 -5.83 -7.58
CA ARG A 82 -1.79 -6.43 -6.28
C ARG A 82 -1.87 -5.40 -5.16
N THR A 83 -1.98 -5.90 -3.94
CA THR A 83 -1.75 -5.13 -2.70
C THR A 83 -0.82 -5.90 -1.80
N ALA A 84 0.17 -5.24 -1.23
CA ALA A 84 1.00 -5.76 -0.16
C ALA A 84 0.60 -5.09 1.16
N THR A 85 0.56 -5.87 2.23
CA THR A 85 0.28 -5.41 3.59
C THR A 85 1.38 -5.91 4.50
N ASP A 86 2.00 -5.01 5.25
CA ASP A 86 2.99 -5.39 6.24
C ASP A 86 2.32 -6.06 7.44
N GLN A 87 2.83 -7.22 7.83
CA GLN A 87 2.33 -8.00 8.95
C GLN A 87 3.47 -8.48 9.82
N LEU A 88 3.19 -8.62 11.12
CA LEU A 88 4.15 -9.28 12.02
C LEU A 88 4.27 -10.76 11.67
N LEU A 89 5.48 -11.30 11.70
CA LEU A 89 5.76 -12.73 11.51
C LEU A 89 4.93 -13.59 12.47
N SER A 90 4.71 -13.11 13.70
CA SER A 90 3.90 -13.79 14.73
C SER A 90 2.41 -13.90 14.35
N SER A 91 1.91 -13.11 13.42
CA SER A 91 0.52 -13.15 12.92
C SER A 91 0.32 -14.08 11.73
N VAL A 92 1.41 -14.59 11.14
CA VAL A 92 1.34 -15.52 10.00
C VAL A 92 0.73 -16.85 10.43
N PRO A 93 -0.25 -17.39 9.67
CA PRO A 93 -0.84 -18.67 9.98
C PRO A 93 0.20 -19.80 10.06
N GLN A 94 0.08 -20.66 11.08
CA GLN A 94 1.08 -21.71 11.36
C GLN A 94 1.29 -22.67 10.20
N ASN A 95 0.25 -22.94 9.40
CA ASN A 95 0.38 -23.79 8.21
C ASN A 95 1.32 -23.18 7.16
N ILE A 96 1.32 -21.87 6.97
CA ILE A 96 2.23 -21.17 6.06
C ILE A 96 3.70 -21.33 6.52
N ILE A 97 3.95 -21.13 7.82
CA ILE A 97 5.28 -21.36 8.41
C ILE A 97 5.70 -22.82 8.23
N THR A 98 4.75 -23.75 8.42
CA THR A 98 5.03 -25.19 8.24
C THR A 98 5.39 -25.51 6.78
N TYR A 99 4.67 -24.97 5.81
CA TYR A 99 4.97 -25.15 4.38
C TYR A 99 6.38 -24.67 4.04
N LEU A 100 6.74 -23.47 4.50
CA LEU A 100 8.10 -22.95 4.32
C LEU A 100 9.14 -23.87 4.97
N ALA A 101 8.93 -24.30 6.21
CA ALA A 101 9.87 -25.16 6.95
C ALA A 101 10.04 -26.55 6.30
N MET A 102 9.06 -27.04 5.57
CA MET A 102 9.10 -28.33 4.86
C MET A 102 9.66 -28.22 3.44
N ASP A 103 9.88 -27.01 2.91
CA ASP A 103 10.43 -26.83 1.57
C ASP A 103 11.88 -27.36 1.50
N PRO A 104 12.23 -28.18 0.51
CA PRO A 104 13.56 -28.81 0.43
C PRO A 104 14.68 -27.80 0.19
N ASN A 105 14.40 -26.64 -0.40
CA ASN A 105 15.40 -25.62 -0.73
C ASN A 105 15.52 -24.55 0.36
N TYR A 106 14.39 -24.16 0.97
CA TYR A 106 14.30 -23.01 1.86
C TYR A 106 13.98 -23.35 3.31
N GLY A 107 13.54 -24.56 3.62
CA GLY A 107 13.11 -24.96 4.97
C GLY A 107 14.19 -24.86 6.06
N LYS A 108 15.48 -24.79 5.66
CA LYS A 108 16.62 -24.58 6.59
C LYS A 108 17.12 -23.14 6.62
N ALA A 109 16.53 -22.24 5.83
CA ALA A 109 16.91 -20.84 5.82
C ALA A 109 16.38 -20.13 7.08
N SER A 110 17.06 -19.08 7.49
CA SER A 110 16.60 -18.21 8.56
C SER A 110 15.70 -17.13 7.98
N ILE A 111 14.52 -16.94 8.56
CA ILE A 111 13.66 -15.80 8.27
C ILE A 111 14.35 -14.53 8.78
N VAL A 112 14.38 -13.48 7.98
CA VAL A 112 15.01 -12.21 8.30
C VAL A 112 13.96 -11.22 8.78
N GLY A 113 14.18 -10.64 9.96
CA GLY A 113 13.29 -9.64 10.54
C GLY A 113 12.06 -10.23 11.23
N GLU A 114 11.19 -9.33 11.65
CA GLU A 114 9.96 -9.64 12.40
C GLU A 114 8.70 -9.34 11.57
N GLN A 115 8.87 -8.89 10.34
CA GLN A 115 7.79 -8.55 9.42
C GLN A 115 7.83 -9.43 8.17
N VAL A 116 6.65 -9.64 7.59
CA VAL A 116 6.41 -10.32 6.32
C VAL A 116 5.41 -9.50 5.52
N LYS A 117 5.41 -9.61 4.20
CA LYS A 117 4.37 -8.99 3.38
C LYS A 117 3.28 -10.02 3.06
N TYR A 118 2.03 -9.71 3.40
CA TYR A 118 0.87 -10.42 2.89
C TYR A 118 0.48 -9.80 1.56
N ILE A 119 0.49 -10.58 0.48
CA ILE A 119 0.26 -10.10 -0.87
C ILE A 119 -1.02 -10.69 -1.42
N GLU A 120 -1.92 -9.81 -1.82
CA GLU A 120 -3.19 -10.11 -2.45
C GLU A 120 -3.10 -9.82 -3.96
N THR A 121 -3.59 -10.74 -4.78
CA THR A 121 -3.65 -10.59 -6.24
C THR A 121 -4.96 -11.13 -6.79
N PRO A 122 -5.38 -10.80 -8.02
CA PRO A 122 -6.55 -11.40 -8.64
C PRO A 122 -6.50 -12.92 -8.78
N SER A 123 -5.30 -13.51 -8.75
CA SER A 123 -5.07 -14.95 -8.91
C SER A 123 -4.89 -15.72 -7.60
N GLY A 124 -4.86 -15.04 -6.47
CA GLY A 124 -4.69 -15.64 -5.14
C GLY A 124 -3.72 -14.88 -4.27
N ASN A 125 -3.62 -15.31 -3.03
CA ASN A 125 -2.86 -14.61 -2.00
C ASN A 125 -1.68 -15.46 -1.53
N PHE A 126 -0.63 -14.79 -1.06
CA PHE A 126 0.58 -15.43 -0.55
C PHE A 126 1.29 -14.55 0.48
N TYR A 127 2.18 -15.17 1.24
CA TYR A 127 3.06 -14.50 2.18
C TYR A 127 4.46 -14.43 1.60
N ARG A 128 5.06 -13.25 1.57
CA ARG A 128 6.43 -13.03 1.14
C ARG A 128 7.35 -12.96 2.34
N PHE A 129 8.34 -13.82 2.35
CA PHE A 129 9.37 -13.90 3.37
C PHE A 129 10.71 -13.47 2.81
N GLU A 130 11.43 -12.64 3.55
CA GLU A 130 12.86 -12.45 3.32
C GLU A 130 13.63 -13.53 4.09
N LEU A 131 14.47 -14.27 3.38
CA LEU A 131 15.26 -15.37 3.93
C LEU A 131 16.76 -15.11 3.79
N SER A 132 17.52 -15.63 4.76
CA SER A 132 18.98 -15.76 4.62
C SER A 132 19.33 -17.20 4.26
N VAL A 133 19.83 -17.39 3.05
CA VAL A 133 20.26 -18.69 2.51
C VAL A 133 21.77 -18.64 2.28
N ALA A 134 22.56 -19.38 3.03
CA ALA A 134 24.02 -19.38 2.93
C ALA A 134 24.67 -17.98 2.98
N GLY A 135 24.08 -17.06 3.76
CA GLY A 135 24.55 -15.68 3.90
C GLY A 135 24.05 -14.70 2.82
N HIS A 136 23.26 -15.17 1.87
CA HIS A 136 22.61 -14.31 0.86
C HIS A 136 21.15 -14.11 1.19
N ARG A 137 20.64 -12.88 0.94
CA ARG A 137 19.22 -12.58 1.08
C ARG A 137 18.47 -13.04 -0.17
N THR A 138 17.32 -13.66 0.03
CA THR A 138 16.39 -14.05 -1.02
C THR A 138 14.98 -13.88 -0.54
N GLU A 139 14.07 -13.56 -1.44
CA GLU A 139 12.64 -13.51 -1.15
C GLU A 139 11.93 -14.74 -1.71
N VAL A 140 11.01 -15.28 -0.92
CA VAL A 140 10.16 -16.39 -1.33
C VAL A 140 8.71 -16.08 -1.01
N ASP A 141 7.84 -16.48 -1.92
CA ASP A 141 6.39 -16.43 -1.76
C ASP A 141 5.86 -17.81 -1.35
N VAL A 142 5.06 -17.86 -0.30
CA VAL A 142 4.38 -19.06 0.15
C VAL A 142 2.88 -18.84 0.06
N ASN A 143 2.20 -19.59 -0.81
CA ASN A 143 0.76 -19.48 -0.96
C ASN A 143 0.00 -20.38 0.02
N VAL A 144 -1.32 -20.21 0.08
CA VAL A 144 -2.21 -20.98 0.97
C VAL A 144 -2.26 -22.48 0.68
N ASN A 145 -1.79 -22.92 -0.50
CA ASN A 145 -1.72 -24.33 -0.92
C ASN A 145 -0.35 -24.96 -0.62
N GLY A 146 0.57 -24.22 -0.01
CA GLY A 146 1.91 -24.72 0.34
C GLY A 146 2.93 -24.68 -0.79
N VAL A 147 2.65 -23.96 -1.88
CA VAL A 147 3.63 -23.77 -2.94
C VAL A 147 4.59 -22.65 -2.55
N VAL A 148 5.89 -22.96 -2.55
CA VAL A 148 6.97 -22.01 -2.29
C VAL A 148 7.63 -21.62 -3.62
N THR A 149 7.72 -20.33 -3.88
CA THR A 149 8.27 -19.79 -5.14
C THR A 149 9.27 -18.67 -4.84
N VAL A 150 10.45 -18.75 -5.47
CA VAL A 150 11.45 -17.66 -5.34
C VAL A 150 11.01 -16.45 -6.15
N VAL A 151 11.16 -15.27 -5.57
CA VAL A 151 10.95 -13.99 -6.24
C VAL A 151 12.22 -13.64 -7.01
N LYS A 152 12.06 -13.28 -8.27
CA LYS A 152 13.16 -12.93 -9.18
C LYS A 152 13.41 -11.44 -9.20
#